data_3ed9ec43121a56688adfa848c3901606
#
_entry.id   3ed9ec43121a56688adfa848c3901606
#
_cell.length_a   1.000
_cell.length_b   1.000
_cell.length_c   1.000
_cell.angle_alpha   90.00
_cell.angle_beta   90.00
_cell.angle_gamma   90.00
#
_symmetry.space_group_name_H-M   'P 1'
#
loop_
_entity.id
_entity.type
_entity.pdbx_description
1 polymer ?
#
loop_
_entity_poly.entity_id
_entity_poly.type
_entity_poly.pdbx_seq_one_letter_code
_entity_poly.pdbx_strand_id
1 'polypeptide(L)'
;HYHGEEPAHTEVVRQMLEKEDTFQELSDIFRQLGDANRIRIFWLLCHCEECVVNIAAMMGMSPPALSHHLRQLRESGLIVSRRDGKEVYYKAAKSEQAQLLHRMIERTVEIACPEEGEDVASAPHLPPLDAHALEGAHGCSDEQLETIRRVHEALTADLSSRITIDELS
;
A
#
# COMPACT_ATOMS: atom_id res chain seq x y z
N HIS A 1 22.08 6.68 31.22
CA HIS A 1 23.05 7.78 31.21
C HIS A 1 23.04 8.46 29.84
N TYR A 2 22.19 9.47 29.68
CA TYR A 2 22.32 10.45 28.61
C TYR A 2 23.34 11.49 29.09
N HIS A 3 24.57 11.35 28.64
CA HIS A 3 25.63 12.32 28.95
C HIS A 3 25.90 13.18 27.73
N GLY A 4 25.62 14.47 27.88
CA GLY A 4 26.38 15.53 27.23
C GLY A 4 26.16 15.70 25.73
N GLU A 5 24.92 15.79 25.29
CA GLU A 5 24.65 16.41 23.97
C GLU A 5 24.88 17.91 24.10
N GLU A 6 25.61 18.47 23.13
CA GLU A 6 25.94 19.89 23.13
C GLU A 6 24.67 20.76 23.22
N PRO A 7 24.71 21.88 23.96
CA PRO A 7 23.59 22.80 24.13
C PRO A 7 22.94 23.22 22.79
N ALA A 8 23.72 23.29 21.71
CA ALA A 8 23.28 23.60 20.37
C ALA A 8 22.35 22.54 19.78
N HIS A 9 22.62 21.24 20.03
CA HIS A 9 21.77 20.16 19.55
C HIS A 9 20.40 20.16 20.25
N THR A 10 20.41 20.34 21.56
CA THR A 10 19.17 20.43 22.36
C THR A 10 18.28 21.58 21.92
N GLU A 11 18.87 22.73 21.61
CA GLU A 11 18.12 23.89 21.11
C GLU A 11 17.48 23.63 19.75
N VAL A 12 18.19 22.99 18.83
CA VAL A 12 17.65 22.60 17.51
C VAL A 12 16.46 21.63 17.67
N VAL A 13 16.60 20.63 18.54
CA VAL A 13 15.50 19.68 18.82
C VAL A 13 14.30 20.41 19.41
N ARG A 14 14.50 21.32 20.34
CA ARG A 14 13.42 22.14 20.92
C ARG A 14 12.68 22.95 19.87
N GLN A 15 13.41 23.62 18.96
CA GLN A 15 12.83 24.38 17.87
C GLN A 15 12.04 23.49 16.89
N MET A 16 12.51 22.27 16.63
CA MET A 16 11.77 21.31 15.80
C MET A 16 10.46 20.88 16.46
N LEU A 17 10.43 20.70 17.77
CA LEU A 17 9.21 20.34 18.50
C LEU A 17 8.15 21.45 18.49
N GLU A 18 8.53 22.69 18.28
CA GLU A 18 7.61 23.83 18.13
C GLU A 18 6.86 23.83 16.78
N LYS A 19 7.27 23.00 15.83
CA LYS A 19 6.59 22.84 14.53
C LYS A 19 5.38 21.89 14.62
N GLU A 20 4.39 22.29 15.39
CA GLU A 20 3.20 21.48 15.66
C GLU A 20 2.46 21.08 14.37
N ASP A 21 2.33 21.98 13.40
CA ASP A 21 1.67 21.71 12.11
C ASP A 21 2.36 20.58 11.33
N THR A 22 3.70 20.54 11.35
CA THR A 22 4.49 19.47 10.69
C THR A 22 4.22 18.12 11.33
N PHE A 23 4.17 18.04 12.65
CA PHE A 23 3.84 16.81 13.37
C PHE A 23 2.38 16.41 13.18
N GLN A 24 1.48 17.37 13.03
CA GLN A 24 0.08 17.09 12.73
C GLN A 24 -0.08 16.47 11.32
N GLU A 25 0.58 17.03 10.31
CA GLU A 25 0.61 16.47 8.96
C GLU A 25 1.15 15.03 8.96
N LEU A 26 2.25 14.80 9.66
CA LEU A 26 2.83 13.45 9.81
C LEU A 26 1.86 12.50 10.51
N SER A 27 1.21 12.95 11.58
CA SER A 27 0.19 12.17 12.29
C SER A 27 -0.97 11.77 11.38
N ASP A 28 -1.43 12.69 10.53
CA ASP A 28 -2.52 12.41 9.60
C ASP A 28 -2.14 11.36 8.55
N ILE A 29 -0.91 11.38 8.06
CA ILE A 29 -0.38 10.36 7.16
C ILE A 29 -0.32 8.99 7.86
N PHE A 30 0.24 8.91 9.04
CA PHE A 30 0.30 7.66 9.79
C PHE A 30 -1.09 7.14 10.19
N ARG A 31 -2.04 8.03 10.43
CA ARG A 31 -3.44 7.64 10.66
C ARG A 31 -4.02 6.94 9.43
N GLN A 32 -3.72 7.39 8.22
CA GLN A 32 -4.15 6.70 7.00
C GLN A 32 -3.53 5.31 6.90
N LEU A 33 -2.25 5.18 7.20
CA LEU A 33 -1.53 3.92 7.22
C LEU A 33 -1.72 3.12 8.52
N GLY A 34 -2.56 3.57 9.43
CA GLY A 34 -2.99 2.82 10.62
C GLY A 34 -4.08 1.79 10.38
N ASP A 35 -4.62 1.71 9.16
CA ASP A 35 -5.65 0.75 8.76
C ASP A 35 -5.06 -0.27 7.79
N ALA A 36 -5.26 -1.56 8.08
CA ALA A 36 -4.68 -2.65 7.30
C ALA A 36 -5.14 -2.64 5.83
N ASN A 37 -6.41 -2.33 5.58
CA ASN A 37 -6.93 -2.26 4.22
C ASN A 37 -6.32 -1.09 3.44
N ARG A 38 -6.14 0.06 4.09
CA ARG A 38 -5.50 1.22 3.45
C ARG A 38 -4.03 0.96 3.15
N ILE A 39 -3.29 0.29 4.03
CA ILE A 39 -1.91 -0.13 3.75
C ILE A 39 -1.86 -1.04 2.52
N ARG A 40 -2.73 -2.04 2.45
CA ARG A 40 -2.81 -2.99 1.33
C ARG A 40 -3.15 -2.27 0.02
N ILE A 41 -4.12 -1.36 0.02
CA ILE A 41 -4.49 -0.57 -1.15
C ILE A 41 -3.33 0.32 -1.59
N PHE A 42 -2.69 1.02 -0.66
CA PHE A 42 -1.55 1.88 -0.97
C PHE A 42 -0.39 1.07 -1.58
N TRP A 43 -0.03 -0.05 -0.96
CA TRP A 43 1.03 -0.92 -1.47
C TRP A 43 0.70 -1.46 -2.87
N LEU A 44 -0.54 -1.89 -3.10
CA LEU A 44 -1.01 -2.30 -4.43
C LEU A 44 -0.79 -1.18 -5.47
N LEU A 45 -1.22 0.02 -5.14
CA LEU A 45 -1.15 1.18 -6.05
C LEU A 45 0.28 1.74 -6.23
N CYS A 46 1.23 1.32 -5.41
CA CYS A 46 2.65 1.56 -5.66
C CYS A 46 3.18 0.72 -6.84
N HIS A 47 2.53 -0.40 -7.14
CA HIS A 47 2.95 -1.33 -8.19
C HIS A 47 2.15 -1.23 -9.48
N CYS A 48 0.92 -0.73 -9.40
CA CYS A 48 0.06 -0.63 -10.59
C CYS A 48 -0.88 0.59 -10.54
N GLU A 49 -1.41 0.95 -11.70
CA GLU A 49 -2.51 1.88 -11.84
C GLU A 49 -3.79 1.09 -12.13
N GLU A 50 -4.84 1.27 -11.30
CA GLU A 50 -6.05 0.49 -11.40
C GLU A 50 -7.34 1.28 -11.19
N CYS A 51 -8.43 0.80 -11.79
CA CYS A 51 -9.77 1.35 -11.58
C CYS A 51 -10.44 0.75 -10.33
N VAL A 52 -11.48 1.44 -9.85
CA VAL A 52 -12.19 1.05 -8.61
C VAL A 52 -12.70 -0.38 -8.65
N VAL A 53 -13.26 -0.83 -9.78
CA VAL A 53 -13.84 -2.18 -9.92
C VAL A 53 -12.77 -3.25 -9.72
N ASN A 54 -11.61 -3.07 -10.33
CA ASN A 54 -10.50 -4.02 -10.23
C ASN A 54 -9.91 -4.03 -8.82
N ILE A 55 -9.67 -2.86 -8.23
CA ILE A 55 -9.18 -2.77 -6.86
C ILE A 55 -10.16 -3.45 -5.89
N ALA A 56 -11.47 -3.20 -6.04
CA ALA A 56 -12.49 -3.82 -5.20
C ALA A 56 -12.47 -5.35 -5.30
N ALA A 57 -12.36 -5.88 -6.51
CA ALA A 57 -12.26 -7.31 -6.75
C ALA A 57 -11.00 -7.91 -6.11
N MET A 58 -9.85 -7.27 -6.29
CA MET A 58 -8.57 -7.71 -5.72
C MET A 58 -8.56 -7.67 -4.20
N MET A 59 -9.18 -6.66 -3.61
CA MET A 59 -9.26 -6.49 -2.16
C MET A 59 -10.37 -7.31 -1.50
N GLY A 60 -11.28 -7.88 -2.29
CA GLY A 60 -12.43 -8.60 -1.76
C GLY A 60 -13.38 -7.71 -0.98
N MET A 61 -13.55 -6.44 -1.37
CA MET A 61 -14.41 -5.49 -0.67
C MET A 61 -15.42 -4.83 -1.61
N SER A 62 -16.49 -4.30 -1.02
CA SER A 62 -17.50 -3.57 -1.79
C SER A 62 -16.95 -2.25 -2.33
N PRO A 63 -17.41 -1.79 -3.52
CA PRO A 63 -17.01 -0.50 -4.06
C PRO A 63 -17.24 0.69 -3.13
N PRO A 64 -18.33 0.79 -2.34
CA PRO A 64 -18.52 1.86 -1.37
C PRO A 64 -17.45 1.87 -0.27
N ALA A 65 -17.09 0.71 0.29
CA ALA A 65 -16.05 0.60 1.31
C ALA A 65 -14.68 0.99 0.75
N LEU A 66 -14.36 0.50 -0.46
CA LEU A 66 -13.14 0.87 -1.16
C LEU A 66 -13.08 2.37 -1.44
N SER A 67 -14.16 2.97 -1.93
CA SER A 67 -14.23 4.40 -2.23
C SER A 67 -13.94 5.27 -1.02
N HIS A 68 -14.37 4.85 0.17
CA HIS A 68 -14.05 5.54 1.41
C HIS A 68 -12.53 5.51 1.69
N HIS A 69 -11.88 4.36 1.57
CA HIS A 69 -10.43 4.23 1.75
C HIS A 69 -9.63 5.01 0.71
N LEU A 70 -10.04 4.95 -0.57
CA LEU A 70 -9.39 5.69 -1.65
C LEU A 70 -9.49 7.20 -1.45
N ARG A 71 -10.61 7.70 -0.96
CA ARG A 71 -10.78 9.12 -0.64
C ARG A 71 -9.79 9.57 0.43
N GLN A 72 -9.67 8.83 1.52
CA GLN A 72 -8.76 9.14 2.61
C GLN A 72 -7.29 9.12 2.16
N LEU A 73 -6.88 8.11 1.41
CA LEU A 73 -5.54 8.04 0.84
C LEU A 73 -5.25 9.18 -0.12
N ARG A 74 -6.23 9.60 -0.91
CA ARG A 74 -6.09 10.73 -1.84
C ARG A 74 -5.99 12.06 -1.11
N GLU A 75 -6.81 12.29 -0.08
CA GLU A 75 -6.78 13.50 0.74
C GLU A 75 -5.44 13.67 1.47
N SER A 76 -4.80 12.57 1.86
CA SER A 76 -3.46 12.59 2.47
C SER A 76 -2.31 12.75 1.45
N GLY A 77 -2.61 12.80 0.16
CA GLY A 77 -1.60 12.94 -0.90
C GLY A 77 -0.79 11.68 -1.22
N LEU A 78 -1.16 10.53 -0.67
CA LEU A 78 -0.46 9.26 -0.89
C LEU A 78 -0.78 8.62 -2.24
N ILE A 79 -1.96 8.86 -2.77
CA ILE A 79 -2.38 8.40 -4.09
C ILE A 79 -2.93 9.55 -4.92
N VAL A 80 -2.91 9.37 -6.21
CA VAL A 80 -3.49 10.28 -7.20
C VAL A 80 -4.51 9.53 -8.05
N SER A 81 -5.43 10.27 -8.65
CA SER A 81 -6.44 9.71 -9.55
C SER A 81 -6.45 10.44 -10.88
N ARG A 82 -6.79 9.72 -11.93
CA ARG A 82 -7.10 10.28 -13.25
C ARG A 82 -8.38 9.67 -13.79
N ARG A 83 -9.08 10.44 -14.60
CA ARG A 83 -10.27 9.96 -15.30
C ARG A 83 -9.90 9.53 -16.71
N ASP A 84 -10.45 8.39 -17.12
CA ASP A 84 -10.37 7.90 -18.49
C ASP A 84 -11.76 7.38 -18.91
N GLY A 85 -12.45 8.17 -19.73
CA GLY A 85 -13.83 7.90 -20.08
C GLY A 85 -14.77 7.90 -18.87
N LYS A 86 -15.39 6.76 -18.61
CA LYS A 86 -16.29 6.53 -17.47
C LYS A 86 -15.57 6.01 -16.21
N GLU A 87 -14.32 5.57 -16.36
CA GLU A 87 -13.53 4.97 -15.31
C GLU A 87 -12.64 6.00 -14.61
N VAL A 88 -12.41 5.78 -13.35
CA VAL A 88 -11.42 6.52 -12.56
C VAL A 88 -10.31 5.54 -12.14
N TYR A 89 -9.09 5.87 -12.51
CA TYR A 89 -7.89 5.11 -12.21
C TYR A 89 -7.12 5.76 -11.06
N TYR A 90 -6.57 4.92 -10.20
CA TYR A 90 -5.77 5.33 -9.05
C TYR A 90 -4.38 4.72 -9.14
N LYS A 91 -3.40 5.46 -8.66
CA LYS A 91 -2.01 4.98 -8.45
C LYS A 91 -1.37 5.72 -7.28
N ALA A 92 -0.27 5.19 -6.77
CA ALA A 92 0.51 5.92 -5.77
C ALA A 92 1.05 7.23 -6.35
N ALA A 93 1.13 8.25 -5.50
CA ALA A 93 1.78 9.51 -5.85
C ALA A 93 3.28 9.27 -6.10
N LYS A 94 3.87 10.03 -7.02
CA LYS A 94 5.32 9.98 -7.34
C LYS A 94 6.15 10.85 -6.39
N SER A 95 5.62 11.21 -5.24
CA SER A 95 6.34 11.99 -4.24
C SER A 95 7.42 11.18 -3.55
N GLU A 96 8.48 11.83 -3.11
CA GLU A 96 9.52 11.19 -2.29
C GLU A 96 8.93 10.55 -1.03
N GLN A 97 7.94 11.22 -0.42
CA GLN A 97 7.21 10.73 0.74
C GLN A 97 6.49 9.40 0.47
N ALA A 98 5.74 9.29 -0.62
CA ALA A 98 5.07 8.04 -0.99
C ALA A 98 6.07 6.91 -1.26
N GLN A 99 7.18 7.21 -1.93
CA GLN A 99 8.26 6.25 -2.16
C GLN A 99 8.93 5.79 -0.87
N LEU A 100 9.16 6.70 0.07
CA LEU A 100 9.74 6.37 1.38
C LEU A 100 8.81 5.46 2.19
N LEU A 101 7.52 5.78 2.22
CA LEU A 101 6.51 4.97 2.90
C LEU A 101 6.37 3.59 2.28
N HIS A 102 6.42 3.48 0.96
CA HIS A 102 6.44 2.20 0.25
C HIS A 102 7.61 1.32 0.71
N ARG A 103 8.83 1.86 0.67
CA ARG A 103 10.03 1.15 1.15
C ARG A 103 9.94 0.77 2.63
N MET A 104 9.37 1.66 3.46
CA MET A 104 9.17 1.40 4.88
C MET A 104 8.23 0.21 5.12
N ILE A 105 7.11 0.15 4.40
CA ILE A 105 6.16 -0.97 4.48
C ILE A 105 6.86 -2.28 4.12
N GLU A 106 7.57 -2.33 3.01
CA GLU A 106 8.27 -3.52 2.56
C GLU A 106 9.34 -3.98 3.55
N ARG A 107 10.12 -3.04 4.07
CA ARG A 107 11.18 -3.33 5.04
C ARG A 107 10.66 -3.77 6.40
N THR A 108 9.56 -3.20 6.86
CA THR A 108 9.01 -3.48 8.20
C THR A 108 8.46 -4.90 8.32
N VAL A 109 7.86 -5.41 7.26
CA VAL A 109 7.25 -6.75 7.25
C VAL A 109 7.96 -7.73 6.31
N GLU A 110 9.13 -7.32 5.80
CA GLU A 110 9.93 -8.13 4.87
C GLU A 110 9.15 -8.60 3.62
N ILE A 111 8.15 -7.80 3.22
CA ILE A 111 7.46 -8.02 1.94
C ILE A 111 8.46 -7.66 0.84
N ALA A 112 8.81 -8.63 0.02
CA ALA A 112 9.58 -8.38 -1.19
C ALA A 112 8.67 -7.91 -2.31
N CYS A 113 9.09 -6.88 -3.05
CA CYS A 113 8.52 -6.61 -4.36
C CYS A 113 8.76 -7.84 -5.24
N PRO A 114 7.75 -8.33 -5.96
CA PRO A 114 7.99 -9.34 -6.99
C PRO A 114 8.92 -8.72 -8.04
N GLU A 115 10.15 -9.19 -8.11
CA GLU A 115 11.06 -8.82 -9.20
C GLU A 115 10.61 -9.50 -10.50
N GLU A 116 10.74 -8.80 -11.63
CA GLU A 116 10.44 -9.37 -12.93
C GLU A 116 11.36 -10.59 -13.15
N GLY A 117 10.82 -11.80 -13.03
CA GLY A 117 11.51 -13.03 -13.36
C GLY A 117 11.75 -14.04 -12.22
N GLU A 118 11.37 -13.77 -10.99
CA GLU A 118 11.41 -14.80 -9.95
C GLU A 118 10.16 -15.69 -10.01
N ASP A 119 10.36 -16.96 -10.32
CA ASP A 119 9.33 -17.99 -10.26
C ASP A 119 8.81 -18.14 -8.83
N VAL A 120 7.61 -17.65 -8.57
CA VAL A 120 6.90 -17.83 -7.30
C VAL A 120 6.36 -19.28 -7.22
N ALA A 121 7.24 -20.26 -7.37
CA ALA A 121 6.86 -21.67 -7.47
C ALA A 121 6.53 -22.33 -6.13
N SER A 122 6.49 -21.62 -5.01
CA SER A 122 6.38 -22.22 -3.68
C SER A 122 5.36 -21.56 -2.73
N ALA A 123 4.44 -20.73 -3.21
CA ALA A 123 3.40 -20.18 -2.36
C ALA A 123 2.30 -21.22 -2.10
N PRO A 124 1.79 -21.34 -0.85
CA PRO A 124 0.66 -22.22 -0.56
C PRO A 124 -0.57 -21.78 -1.36
N HIS A 125 -1.28 -22.77 -1.87
CA HIS A 125 -2.44 -22.66 -2.73
C HIS A 125 -3.52 -21.76 -2.11
N LEU A 126 -3.60 -20.52 -2.58
CA LEU A 126 -4.84 -19.73 -2.50
C LEU A 126 -5.71 -20.07 -3.72
N PRO A 127 -7.03 -20.05 -3.56
CA PRO A 127 -7.91 -20.27 -4.69
C PRO A 127 -7.55 -19.29 -5.81
N PRO A 128 -7.49 -19.75 -7.05
CA PRO A 128 -7.19 -18.89 -8.18
C PRO A 128 -8.16 -17.70 -8.16
N LEU A 129 -7.64 -16.50 -8.42
CA LEU A 129 -8.51 -15.37 -8.77
C LEU A 129 -9.46 -15.86 -9.83
N ASP A 130 -10.76 -15.86 -9.53
CA ASP A 130 -11.76 -16.25 -10.50
C ASP A 130 -11.51 -15.51 -11.80
N ALA A 131 -11.36 -16.24 -12.90
CA ALA A 131 -11.20 -15.65 -14.22
C ALA A 131 -12.31 -14.64 -14.53
N HIS A 132 -13.52 -14.84 -13.98
CA HIS A 132 -14.63 -13.89 -14.03
C HIS A 132 -14.37 -12.55 -13.34
N ALA A 133 -13.55 -12.52 -12.28
CA ALA A 133 -13.18 -11.24 -11.65
C ALA A 133 -12.25 -10.41 -12.53
N LEU A 134 -11.49 -11.06 -13.42
CA LEU A 134 -10.57 -10.41 -14.36
C LEU A 134 -11.25 -10.05 -15.70
N GLU A 135 -12.35 -10.69 -16.06
CA GLU A 135 -13.09 -10.39 -17.30
C GLU A 135 -13.76 -9.00 -17.31
N GLY A 136 -13.95 -8.38 -16.13
CA GLY A 136 -14.41 -7.00 -16.00
C GLY A 136 -13.31 -5.93 -16.13
N ALA A 137 -12.07 -6.34 -16.29
CA ALA A 137 -10.90 -5.45 -16.37
C ALA A 137 -10.71 -4.89 -17.78
N HIS A 138 -11.72 -4.17 -18.29
CA HIS A 138 -11.59 -3.47 -19.56
C HIS A 138 -10.59 -2.32 -19.44
N GLY A 139 -9.41 -2.48 -20.04
CA GLY A 139 -8.39 -1.44 -20.16
C GLY A 139 -7.06 -1.73 -19.50
N CYS A 140 -6.87 -2.86 -18.83
CA CYS A 140 -5.57 -3.32 -18.38
C CYS A 140 -4.82 -4.04 -19.50
N SER A 141 -3.55 -3.75 -19.68
CA SER A 141 -2.65 -4.59 -20.50
C SER A 141 -2.41 -5.94 -19.81
N ASP A 142 -2.09 -6.97 -20.60
CA ASP A 142 -1.75 -8.29 -20.05
C ASP A 142 -0.60 -8.21 -19.03
N GLU A 143 0.35 -7.31 -19.23
CA GLU A 143 1.45 -7.02 -18.32
C GLU A 143 0.97 -6.43 -16.98
N GLN A 144 0.00 -5.53 -17.02
CA GLN A 144 -0.61 -4.97 -15.81
C GLN A 144 -1.39 -6.03 -15.05
N LEU A 145 -2.14 -6.88 -15.74
CA LEU A 145 -2.89 -8.00 -15.13
C LEU A 145 -1.95 -9.01 -14.46
N GLU A 146 -0.82 -9.30 -15.07
CA GLU A 146 0.18 -10.20 -14.48
C GLU A 146 0.84 -9.57 -13.23
N THR A 147 1.15 -8.29 -13.28
CA THR A 147 1.66 -7.55 -12.12
C THR A 147 0.66 -7.57 -10.96
N ILE A 148 -0.62 -7.32 -11.25
CA ILE A 148 -1.71 -7.38 -10.27
C ILE A 148 -1.82 -8.77 -9.64
N ARG A 149 -1.74 -9.83 -10.45
CA ARG A 149 -1.76 -11.21 -9.96
C ARG A 149 -0.60 -11.48 -9.01
N ARG A 150 0.63 -11.11 -9.38
CA ARG A 150 1.82 -11.29 -8.54
C ARG A 150 1.72 -10.54 -7.22
N VAL A 151 1.23 -9.32 -7.25
CA VAL A 151 0.99 -8.50 -6.05
C VAL A 151 -0.03 -9.16 -5.13
N HIS A 152 -1.14 -9.64 -5.68
CA HIS A 152 -2.16 -10.34 -4.91
C HIS A 152 -1.63 -11.63 -4.29
N GLU A 153 -0.88 -12.44 -5.04
CA GLU A 153 -0.26 -13.67 -4.55
C GLU A 153 0.75 -13.38 -3.42
N ALA A 154 1.57 -12.34 -3.56
CA ALA A 154 2.53 -11.94 -2.54
C ALA A 154 1.85 -11.49 -1.24
N LEU A 155 0.80 -10.68 -1.33
CA LEU A 155 0.01 -10.23 -0.17
C LEU A 155 -0.66 -11.39 0.57
N THR A 156 -1.18 -12.35 -0.18
CA THR A 156 -1.88 -13.50 0.38
C THR A 156 -0.92 -14.55 0.94
N ALA A 157 0.24 -14.72 0.37
CA ALA A 157 1.29 -15.60 0.91
C ALA A 157 1.77 -15.12 2.29
N ASP A 158 1.98 -13.80 2.46
CA ASP A 158 2.40 -13.24 3.75
C ASP A 158 1.32 -13.41 4.85
N LEU A 159 0.05 -13.23 4.50
CA LEU A 159 -1.06 -13.47 5.43
C LEU A 159 -1.11 -14.94 5.89
N SER A 160 -0.87 -15.88 4.99
CA SER A 160 -0.85 -17.32 5.32
C SER A 160 0.31 -17.69 6.24
N SER A 161 1.48 -17.09 6.06
CA SER A 161 2.65 -17.33 6.92
C SER A 161 2.44 -16.82 8.35
N ARG A 162 1.74 -15.71 8.52
CA ARG A 162 1.41 -15.14 9.84
C ARG A 162 0.39 -15.96 10.62
N ILE A 163 -0.62 -16.51 9.94
CA ILE A 163 -1.63 -17.39 10.55
C ILE A 163 -0.97 -18.66 11.10
N THR A 164 0.01 -19.20 10.40
CA THR A 164 0.72 -20.41 10.84
C THR A 164 1.58 -20.20 12.09
N ILE A 165 2.10 -18.98 12.32
CA ILE A 165 2.88 -18.65 13.52
C ILE A 165 1.97 -18.50 14.75
N ASP A 166 0.78 -17.96 14.61
CA ASP A 166 -0.19 -17.80 15.69
C ASP A 166 -0.81 -19.13 16.13
N GLU A 167 -0.91 -20.13 15.26
CA GLU A 167 -1.38 -21.48 15.59
C GLU A 167 -0.31 -22.34 16.32
N LEU A 168 0.96 -21.94 16.32
CA LEU A 168 2.08 -22.64 16.95
C LEU A 168 2.49 -22.05 18.31
N SER A 169 1.76 -21.09 18.83
CA SER A 169 2.04 -20.45 20.14
C SER A 169 1.19 -21.06 21.25
#